data_58e0a2871fb97da8a9d37a3ca8fd9422
#
_entry.id   58e0a2871fb97da8a9d37a3ca8fd9422
#
_cell.length_a   1.000
_cell.length_b   1.000
_cell.length_c   1.000
_cell.angle_alpha   90.00
_cell.angle_beta   90.00
_cell.angle_gamma   90.00
#
_symmetry.space_group_name_H-M   'P 1'
#
loop_
_entity.id
_entity.type
_entity.pdbx_description
1 polymer ?
#
loop_
_entity_poly.entity_id
_entity_poly.type
_entity_poly.pdbx_seq_one_letter_code
_entity_poly.pdbx_strand_id
1 'polypeptide(L)'
;MCFFRTPPHTLSQYGAPVAFRRAGRGRWTPLLWRAVFITALAGVGGTGMGGALSCLFRRDSGKTVSLLLSFAAGVMTGVVCFDLLSDAVRPENAAVRISPLLVAAGVLLGYGVIAVLNALIDRGGVRGPGRARRSSLFVAGLVMAAAIALHNVPEGMVIGASFARSAGTGVLDRSGLVMAAVIGFHDIPEGMAVAVPLISGGMGRGRAVLITLSTGVPTALGGLLGYCLGVMGPLSLSLSLSFASGAMLYVVFGELLPEAARMWRSRLPALAAIAGILTGLLIVYW
;
A
#
# COMPACT_ATOMS: atom_id res chain seq x y z
N MET A 1 -9.05 31.30 43.40
CA MET A 1 -8.54 32.35 42.51
C MET A 1 -7.03 32.12 42.38
N CYS A 2 -6.58 31.33 41.43
CA CYS A 2 -5.17 31.17 41.12
C CYS A 2 -5.03 31.26 39.58
N PHE A 3 -4.45 32.38 39.17
CA PHE A 3 -4.16 32.71 37.78
C PHE A 3 -3.00 31.84 37.29
N PHE A 4 -3.25 30.93 36.37
CA PHE A 4 -2.19 30.29 35.54
C PHE A 4 -1.81 31.24 34.40
N ARG A 5 -0.70 31.94 34.57
CA ARG A 5 -0.02 32.65 33.46
C ARG A 5 0.66 31.62 32.57
N THR A 6 0.21 31.48 31.34
CA THR A 6 0.95 30.82 30.26
C THR A 6 2.04 31.75 29.74
N PRO A 7 3.31 31.34 29.65
CA PRO A 7 4.34 32.15 28.98
C PRO A 7 4.13 32.13 27.46
N PRO A 8 4.48 33.19 26.73
CA PRO A 8 4.40 33.25 25.29
C PRO A 8 5.49 32.32 24.69
N HIS A 9 5.08 31.24 24.05
CA HIS A 9 6.01 30.39 23.28
C HIS A 9 6.37 31.10 21.97
N THR A 10 7.57 31.64 21.93
CA THR A 10 8.21 32.15 20.72
C THR A 10 8.49 31.00 19.75
N LEU A 11 8.06 31.16 18.51
CA LEU A 11 8.21 30.22 17.39
C LEU A 11 9.66 29.93 16.94
N SER A 12 10.67 30.38 17.69
CA SER A 12 12.08 30.29 17.31
C SER A 12 12.81 29.04 17.81
N GLN A 13 12.13 28.07 18.46
CA GLN A 13 12.77 26.85 19.00
C GLN A 13 12.61 25.61 18.14
N TYR A 14 12.05 25.72 16.95
CA TYR A 14 12.05 24.60 16.00
C TYR A 14 13.39 24.52 15.26
N GLY A 15 14.47 24.31 16.02
CA GLY A 15 15.73 23.88 15.45
C GLY A 15 15.53 22.55 14.74
N ALA A 16 15.94 22.47 13.46
CA ALA A 16 15.93 21.21 12.72
C ALA A 16 16.50 20.07 13.59
N PRO A 17 15.88 18.86 13.58
CA PRO A 17 16.33 17.74 14.40
C PRO A 17 17.83 17.52 14.22
N VAL A 18 18.54 17.35 15.32
CA VAL A 18 20.02 17.19 15.35
C VAL A 18 20.51 16.06 14.43
N ALA A 19 19.67 15.08 14.15
CA ALA A 19 19.92 14.00 13.20
C ALA A 19 20.12 14.48 11.74
N PHE A 20 19.48 15.58 11.34
CA PHE A 20 19.56 16.08 9.98
C PHE A 20 20.90 16.76 9.66
N ARG A 21 21.61 17.29 10.67
CA ARG A 21 22.91 18.00 10.49
C ARG A 21 24.12 17.10 10.38
N ARG A 22 24.07 15.83 10.81
CA ARG A 22 25.26 14.94 10.91
C ARG A 22 25.35 13.85 9.85
N ALA A 23 24.31 13.56 9.09
CA ALA A 23 24.38 12.58 8.01
C ALA A 23 24.98 13.24 6.76
N GLY A 24 26.29 13.21 6.62
CA GLY A 24 26.97 13.65 5.39
C GLY A 24 26.38 12.95 4.17
N ARG A 25 26.22 13.69 3.06
CA ARG A 25 25.56 13.27 1.80
C ARG A 25 25.93 11.86 1.27
N GLY A 26 27.04 11.28 1.71
CA GLY A 26 27.49 9.95 1.27
C GLY A 26 26.89 8.75 2.02
N ARG A 27 26.20 8.95 3.17
CA ARG A 27 25.71 7.85 4.02
C ARG A 27 24.27 7.46 3.75
N TRP A 28 23.50 8.29 3.02
CA TRP A 28 22.10 8.07 2.67
C TRP A 28 21.91 7.10 1.49
N THR A 29 22.86 7.12 0.55
CA THR A 29 22.75 6.36 -0.70
C THR A 29 22.66 4.83 -0.51
N PRO A 30 23.46 4.17 0.36
CA PRO A 30 23.39 2.71 0.50
C PRO A 30 22.10 2.23 1.15
N LEU A 31 21.58 2.96 2.17
CA LEU A 31 20.36 2.58 2.88
C LEU A 31 19.12 2.82 1.99
N LEU A 32 19.08 3.94 1.26
CA LEU A 32 18.06 4.25 0.27
C LEU A 32 17.95 3.12 -0.77
N TRP A 33 19.06 2.73 -1.39
CA TRP A 33 19.03 1.67 -2.41
C TRP A 33 18.65 0.30 -1.85
N ARG A 34 19.04 0.01 -0.62
CA ARG A 34 18.59 -1.21 0.09
C ARG A 34 17.10 -1.17 0.34
N ALA A 35 16.57 -0.05 0.84
CA ALA A 35 15.14 0.14 1.04
C ALA A 35 14.36 -0.04 -0.26
N VAL A 36 14.76 0.64 -1.34
CA VAL A 36 14.14 0.53 -2.67
C VAL A 36 14.20 -0.90 -3.21
N PHE A 37 15.34 -1.59 -3.05
CA PHE A 37 15.49 -2.97 -3.50
C PHE A 37 14.57 -3.93 -2.73
N ILE A 38 14.50 -3.81 -1.39
CA ILE A 38 13.62 -4.64 -0.56
C ILE A 38 12.16 -4.35 -0.90
N THR A 39 11.80 -3.09 -1.11
CA THR A 39 10.45 -2.68 -1.52
C THR A 39 10.09 -3.25 -2.89
N ALA A 40 11.01 -3.19 -3.86
CA ALA A 40 10.82 -3.80 -5.17
C ALA A 40 10.65 -5.33 -5.07
N LEU A 41 11.44 -5.98 -4.21
CA LEU A 41 11.35 -7.42 -3.99
C LEU A 41 10.01 -7.81 -3.36
N ALA A 42 9.50 -7.02 -2.42
CA ALA A 42 8.19 -7.23 -1.80
C ALA A 42 7.07 -7.14 -2.85
N GLY A 43 6.96 -6.01 -3.56
CA GLY A 43 5.88 -5.79 -4.53
C GLY A 43 5.96 -6.73 -5.73
N VAL A 44 7.10 -6.77 -6.43
CA VAL A 44 7.28 -7.64 -7.61
C VAL A 44 7.26 -9.11 -7.22
N GLY A 45 7.86 -9.48 -6.09
CA GLY A 45 7.88 -10.84 -5.57
C GLY A 45 6.50 -11.31 -5.15
N GLY A 46 5.74 -10.50 -4.41
CA GLY A 46 4.40 -10.81 -3.94
C GLY A 46 3.42 -10.98 -5.09
N THR A 47 3.27 -9.95 -5.95
CA THR A 47 2.39 -10.02 -7.12
C THR A 47 2.80 -11.13 -8.09
N GLY A 48 4.11 -11.29 -8.34
CA GLY A 48 4.66 -12.35 -9.19
C GLY A 48 4.36 -13.74 -8.66
N MET A 49 4.51 -13.99 -7.34
CA MET A 49 4.10 -15.24 -6.70
C MET A 49 2.60 -15.50 -6.86
N GLY A 50 1.76 -14.48 -6.67
CA GLY A 50 0.32 -14.58 -6.91
C GLY A 50 0.00 -14.99 -8.35
N GLY A 51 0.68 -14.36 -9.31
CA GLY A 51 0.59 -14.73 -10.73
C GLY A 51 1.00 -16.18 -11.00
N ALA A 52 2.12 -16.63 -10.44
CA ALA A 52 2.61 -18.01 -10.58
C ALA A 52 1.67 -19.02 -9.93
N LEU A 53 1.21 -18.76 -8.71
CA LEU A 53 0.23 -19.61 -8.00
C LEU A 53 -1.07 -19.74 -8.78
N SER A 54 -1.52 -18.68 -9.47
CA SER A 54 -2.72 -18.71 -10.32
C SER A 54 -2.64 -19.76 -11.44
N CYS A 55 -1.43 -20.16 -11.85
CA CYS A 55 -1.24 -21.21 -12.84
C CYS A 55 -1.60 -22.62 -12.31
N LEU A 56 -1.63 -22.80 -10.97
CA LEU A 56 -1.97 -24.05 -10.31
C LEU A 56 -3.49 -24.21 -10.13
N PHE A 57 -4.23 -23.10 -10.13
CA PHE A 57 -5.68 -23.13 -9.93
C PHE A 57 -6.41 -23.49 -11.21
N ARG A 58 -7.43 -24.34 -11.08
CA ARG A 58 -8.36 -24.66 -12.16
C ARG A 58 -9.31 -23.47 -12.39
N ARG A 59 -9.93 -23.40 -13.59
CA ARG A 59 -10.81 -22.31 -14.06
C ARG A 59 -11.96 -21.89 -13.10
N ASP A 60 -12.29 -22.69 -12.09
CA ASP A 60 -13.42 -22.46 -11.15
C ASP A 60 -13.01 -21.90 -9.77
N SER A 61 -11.89 -21.20 -9.67
CA SER A 61 -11.36 -20.76 -8.38
C SER A 61 -11.94 -19.42 -7.86
N GLY A 62 -13.05 -18.92 -8.40
CA GLY A 62 -13.64 -17.63 -8.00
C GLY A 62 -13.92 -17.52 -6.49
N LYS A 63 -14.35 -18.59 -5.83
CA LYS A 63 -14.58 -18.62 -4.37
C LYS A 63 -13.27 -18.43 -3.59
N THR A 64 -12.21 -19.14 -3.98
CA THR A 64 -10.90 -19.05 -3.33
C THR A 64 -10.31 -17.66 -3.50
N VAL A 65 -10.35 -17.10 -4.71
CA VAL A 65 -9.87 -15.74 -4.99
C VAL A 65 -10.66 -14.72 -4.18
N SER A 66 -11.99 -14.84 -4.11
CA SER A 66 -12.85 -13.97 -3.29
C SER A 66 -12.44 -13.99 -1.81
N LEU A 67 -12.17 -15.17 -1.22
CA LEU A 67 -11.71 -15.26 0.17
C LEU A 67 -10.34 -14.63 0.37
N LEU A 68 -9.40 -14.87 -0.55
CA LEU A 68 -8.04 -14.33 -0.48
C LEU A 68 -8.04 -12.81 -0.63
N LEU A 69 -8.81 -12.26 -1.59
CA LEU A 69 -8.97 -10.81 -1.74
C LEU A 69 -9.59 -10.16 -0.50
N SER A 70 -10.64 -10.79 0.06
CA SER A 70 -11.27 -10.28 1.28
C SER A 70 -10.30 -10.31 2.47
N PHE A 71 -9.53 -11.40 2.61
CA PHE A 71 -8.51 -11.50 3.65
C PHE A 71 -7.42 -10.43 3.48
N ALA A 72 -6.88 -10.24 2.27
CA ALA A 72 -5.90 -9.20 1.95
C ALA A 72 -6.44 -7.80 2.27
N ALA A 73 -7.66 -7.48 1.80
CA ALA A 73 -8.36 -6.23 2.12
C ALA A 73 -8.50 -6.02 3.64
N GLY A 74 -8.75 -7.09 4.39
CA GLY A 74 -8.78 -7.06 5.84
C GLY A 74 -7.42 -6.75 6.45
N VAL A 75 -6.34 -7.42 6.03
CA VAL A 75 -4.96 -7.15 6.50
C VAL A 75 -4.59 -5.70 6.23
N MET A 76 -4.83 -5.20 5.00
CA MET A 76 -4.59 -3.79 4.66
C MET A 76 -5.36 -2.84 5.57
N THR A 77 -6.66 -3.11 5.83
CA THR A 77 -7.46 -2.29 6.75
C THR A 77 -6.86 -2.29 8.17
N GLY A 78 -6.42 -3.45 8.65
CA GLY A 78 -5.77 -3.59 9.95
C GLY A 78 -4.47 -2.76 10.02
N VAL A 79 -3.58 -2.90 9.05
CA VAL A 79 -2.32 -2.14 8.96
C VAL A 79 -2.60 -0.64 8.89
N VAL A 80 -3.54 -0.21 8.03
CA VAL A 80 -3.88 1.21 7.90
C VAL A 80 -4.38 1.79 9.23
N CYS A 81 -5.29 1.09 9.91
CA CYS A 81 -5.93 1.61 11.12
C CYS A 81 -5.02 1.55 12.35
N PHE A 82 -4.24 0.50 12.51
CA PHE A 82 -3.49 0.25 13.74
C PHE A 82 -2.04 0.73 13.67
N ASP A 83 -1.42 0.77 12.48
CA ASP A 83 -0.05 1.23 12.30
C ASP A 83 -0.01 2.62 11.66
N LEU A 84 -0.39 2.73 10.38
CA LEU A 84 -0.18 3.94 9.58
C LEU A 84 -0.86 5.19 10.12
N LEU A 85 -2.14 5.11 10.46
CA LEU A 85 -2.88 6.26 11.00
C LEU A 85 -2.43 6.60 12.43
N SER A 86 -2.05 5.60 13.23
CA SER A 86 -1.47 5.78 14.55
C SER A 86 -0.16 6.56 14.46
N ASP A 87 0.74 6.12 13.59
CA ASP A 87 2.03 6.76 13.34
C ASP A 87 1.90 8.13 12.66
N ALA A 88 0.91 8.32 11.81
CA ALA A 88 0.65 9.62 11.19
C ALA A 88 0.26 10.68 12.23
N VAL A 89 -0.53 10.32 13.26
CA VAL A 89 -0.92 11.23 14.35
C VAL A 89 0.19 11.41 15.37
N ARG A 90 0.95 10.33 15.65
CA ARG A 90 2.01 10.29 16.67
C ARG A 90 3.26 9.64 16.11
N PRO A 91 4.02 10.34 15.24
CA PRO A 91 5.25 9.76 14.69
C PRO A 91 6.19 9.33 15.81
N GLU A 92 6.69 8.10 15.73
CA GLU A 92 7.66 7.59 16.69
C GLU A 92 8.87 8.55 16.81
N ASN A 93 9.34 8.75 18.02
CA ASN A 93 10.46 9.65 18.35
C ASN A 93 10.23 11.14 18.06
N ALA A 94 9.01 11.58 17.78
CA ALA A 94 8.68 12.99 17.66
C ALA A 94 8.00 13.50 18.96
N ALA A 95 8.58 14.53 19.58
CA ALA A 95 7.95 15.25 20.68
C ALA A 95 6.67 16.03 20.24
N VAL A 96 6.37 16.00 18.95
CA VAL A 96 5.30 16.77 18.30
C VAL A 96 4.16 15.83 17.90
N ARG A 97 2.94 16.15 18.35
CA ARG A 97 1.71 15.54 17.84
C ARG A 97 1.26 16.29 16.61
N ILE A 98 0.98 15.55 15.55
CA ILE A 98 0.38 16.13 14.34
C ILE A 98 -1.14 16.23 14.53
N SER A 99 -1.72 17.34 14.05
CA SER A 99 -3.16 17.56 14.16
C SER A 99 -3.95 16.43 13.48
N PRO A 100 -4.90 15.79 14.17
CA PRO A 100 -5.75 14.75 13.54
C PRO A 100 -6.53 15.26 12.33
N LEU A 101 -6.85 16.56 12.27
CA LEU A 101 -7.49 17.17 11.10
C LEU A 101 -6.57 17.20 9.88
N LEU A 102 -5.27 17.42 10.09
CA LEU A 102 -4.28 17.39 9.00
C LEU A 102 -4.11 15.97 8.48
N VAL A 103 -4.09 14.97 9.37
CA VAL A 103 -4.05 13.55 9.00
C VAL A 103 -5.31 13.17 8.21
N ALA A 104 -6.50 13.57 8.69
CA ALA A 104 -7.76 13.33 7.98
C ALA A 104 -7.77 13.99 6.59
N ALA A 105 -7.26 15.21 6.46
CA ALA A 105 -7.11 15.88 5.16
C ALA A 105 -6.16 15.11 4.23
N GLY A 106 -5.04 14.59 4.75
CA GLY A 106 -4.11 13.74 4.00
C GLY A 106 -4.76 12.45 3.51
N VAL A 107 -5.55 11.79 4.36
CA VAL A 107 -6.34 10.59 4.01
C VAL A 107 -7.34 10.91 2.89
N LEU A 108 -8.11 11.99 3.02
CA LEU A 108 -9.08 12.39 1.98
C LEU A 108 -8.39 12.75 0.66
N LEU A 109 -7.21 13.37 0.72
CA LEU A 109 -6.41 13.67 -0.45
C LEU A 109 -5.93 12.39 -1.14
N GLY A 110 -5.36 11.44 -0.39
CA GLY A 110 -4.91 10.15 -0.92
C GLY A 110 -6.05 9.35 -1.57
N TYR A 111 -7.19 9.26 -0.86
CA TYR A 111 -8.41 8.66 -1.40
C TYR A 111 -8.84 9.33 -2.71
N GLY A 112 -8.93 10.67 -2.72
CA GLY A 112 -9.37 11.43 -3.88
C GLY A 112 -8.45 11.30 -5.09
N VAL A 113 -7.13 11.30 -4.87
CA VAL A 113 -6.15 11.14 -5.96
C VAL A 113 -6.31 9.78 -6.63
N ILE A 114 -6.37 8.69 -5.86
CA ILE A 114 -6.54 7.35 -6.45
C ILE A 114 -7.91 7.20 -7.10
N ALA A 115 -8.98 7.75 -6.50
CA ALA A 115 -10.31 7.75 -7.11
C ALA A 115 -10.32 8.45 -8.47
N VAL A 116 -9.66 9.60 -8.60
CA VAL A 116 -9.54 10.34 -9.87
C VAL A 116 -8.70 9.56 -10.87
N LEU A 117 -7.54 9.02 -10.46
CA LEU A 117 -6.68 8.23 -11.34
C LEU A 117 -7.41 7.00 -11.87
N ASN A 118 -8.16 6.31 -11.02
CA ASN A 118 -8.94 5.15 -11.42
C ASN A 118 -10.08 5.53 -12.39
N ALA A 119 -10.78 6.64 -12.11
CA ALA A 119 -11.80 7.17 -13.03
C ALA A 119 -11.22 7.57 -14.40
N LEU A 120 -10.00 8.06 -14.46
CA LEU A 120 -9.32 8.38 -15.72
C LEU A 120 -8.96 7.12 -16.51
N ILE A 121 -8.51 6.05 -15.83
CA ILE A 121 -8.26 4.74 -16.47
C ILE A 121 -9.55 4.16 -17.03
N ASP A 122 -10.64 4.20 -16.27
CA ASP A 122 -11.96 3.74 -16.72
C ASP A 122 -12.46 4.50 -17.95
N ARG A 123 -12.20 5.82 -18.02
CA ARG A 123 -12.55 6.68 -19.18
C ARG A 123 -11.63 6.46 -20.37
N GLY A 124 -10.36 6.11 -20.15
CA GLY A 124 -9.33 5.96 -21.19
C GLY A 124 -9.49 4.78 -22.16
N GLY A 125 -10.62 4.07 -22.13
CA GLY A 125 -11.06 3.25 -23.26
C GLY A 125 -10.67 1.78 -23.21
N VAL A 126 -10.40 1.19 -22.06
CA VAL A 126 -10.35 -0.28 -21.97
C VAL A 126 -11.76 -0.87 -22.20
N ARG A 127 -12.82 -0.07 -22.00
CA ARG A 127 -14.24 -0.40 -22.22
C ARG A 127 -14.82 0.10 -23.56
N GLY A 128 -14.02 0.50 -24.54
CA GLY A 128 -14.52 1.03 -25.82
C GLY A 128 -15.40 0.06 -26.60
N PRO A 129 -16.49 0.54 -27.27
CA PRO A 129 -17.52 -0.29 -27.93
C PRO A 129 -17.03 -1.09 -29.15
N GLY A 130 -15.81 -0.95 -29.58
CA GLY A 130 -15.26 -1.60 -30.79
C GLY A 130 -14.50 -2.90 -30.59
N ARG A 131 -14.31 -3.39 -29.34
CA ARG A 131 -13.54 -4.61 -29.04
C ARG A 131 -14.39 -5.84 -28.66
N ALA A 132 -15.51 -6.02 -29.34
CA ALA A 132 -16.48 -7.09 -29.12
C ALA A 132 -15.96 -8.54 -29.29
N ARG A 133 -14.66 -8.80 -29.28
CA ARG A 133 -14.08 -10.14 -29.48
C ARG A 133 -13.11 -10.62 -28.39
N ARG A 134 -12.82 -9.83 -27.37
CA ARG A 134 -12.05 -10.32 -26.21
C ARG A 134 -13.05 -10.65 -25.10
N SER A 135 -12.85 -11.78 -24.41
CA SER A 135 -13.73 -12.18 -23.33
C SER A 135 -13.79 -11.06 -22.28
N SER A 136 -14.96 -10.85 -21.67
CA SER A 136 -15.15 -9.85 -20.60
C SER A 136 -14.14 -10.05 -19.46
N LEU A 137 -13.72 -11.30 -19.21
CA LEU A 137 -12.71 -11.66 -18.20
C LEU A 137 -11.30 -11.15 -18.54
N PHE A 138 -10.93 -11.15 -19.82
CA PHE A 138 -9.63 -10.60 -20.25
C PHE A 138 -9.56 -9.09 -19.97
N VAL A 139 -10.64 -8.36 -20.30
CA VAL A 139 -10.73 -6.92 -20.04
C VAL A 139 -10.72 -6.64 -18.54
N ALA A 140 -11.48 -7.40 -17.76
CA ALA A 140 -11.49 -7.29 -16.30
C ALA A 140 -10.10 -7.49 -15.69
N GLY A 141 -9.34 -8.49 -16.16
CA GLY A 141 -7.98 -8.72 -15.71
C GLY A 141 -7.01 -7.59 -16.04
N LEU A 142 -7.16 -6.92 -17.21
CA LEU A 142 -6.33 -5.75 -17.54
C LEU A 142 -6.70 -4.52 -16.71
N VAL A 143 -7.99 -4.28 -16.44
CA VAL A 143 -8.44 -3.20 -15.57
C VAL A 143 -7.91 -3.41 -14.16
N MET A 144 -8.02 -4.64 -13.64
CA MET A 144 -7.47 -5.01 -12.35
C MET A 144 -5.94 -4.82 -12.28
N ALA A 145 -5.22 -5.19 -13.34
CA ALA A 145 -3.77 -4.98 -13.42
C ALA A 145 -3.40 -3.49 -13.31
N ALA A 146 -4.15 -2.62 -14.00
CA ALA A 146 -3.92 -1.18 -13.95
C ALA A 146 -4.25 -0.61 -12.55
N ALA A 147 -5.35 -1.02 -11.94
CA ALA A 147 -5.74 -0.62 -10.60
C ALA A 147 -4.68 -1.04 -9.57
N ILE A 148 -4.26 -2.31 -9.58
CA ILE A 148 -3.23 -2.84 -8.68
C ILE A 148 -1.88 -2.15 -8.88
N ALA A 149 -1.47 -1.87 -10.11
CA ALA A 149 -0.26 -1.11 -10.37
C ALA A 149 -0.29 0.30 -9.75
N LEU A 150 -1.44 0.95 -9.71
CA LEU A 150 -1.59 2.28 -9.10
C LEU A 150 -1.50 2.23 -7.58
N HIS A 151 -2.16 1.27 -6.93
CA HIS A 151 -2.14 1.23 -5.48
C HIS A 151 -0.84 0.66 -4.89
N ASN A 152 -0.07 -0.05 -5.66
CA ASN A 152 1.27 -0.48 -5.27
C ASN A 152 2.23 0.70 -4.99
N VAL A 153 1.97 1.90 -5.52
CA VAL A 153 2.76 3.10 -5.17
C VAL A 153 2.57 3.50 -3.69
N PRO A 154 1.35 3.69 -3.17
CA PRO A 154 1.11 3.90 -1.73
C PRO A 154 1.71 2.83 -0.82
N GLU A 155 1.63 1.57 -1.21
CA GLU A 155 2.21 0.46 -0.45
C GLU A 155 3.73 0.56 -0.35
N GLY A 156 4.37 0.83 -1.48
CA GLY A 156 5.79 1.15 -1.50
C GLY A 156 6.14 2.34 -0.61
N MET A 157 5.29 3.40 -0.61
CA MET A 157 5.51 4.56 0.26
C MET A 157 5.52 4.19 1.73
N VAL A 158 4.65 3.27 2.16
CA VAL A 158 4.64 2.74 3.53
C VAL A 158 5.94 2.04 3.88
N ILE A 159 6.41 1.12 3.04
CA ILE A 159 7.68 0.42 3.26
C ILE A 159 8.84 1.42 3.31
N GLY A 160 8.91 2.34 2.35
CA GLY A 160 9.96 3.35 2.28
C GLY A 160 9.97 4.27 3.49
N ALA A 161 8.81 4.75 3.93
CA ALA A 161 8.65 5.58 5.12
C ALA A 161 9.06 4.83 6.40
N SER A 162 8.74 3.52 6.49
CA SER A 162 9.17 2.67 7.61
C SER A 162 10.69 2.55 7.68
N PHE A 163 11.38 2.38 6.55
CA PHE A 163 12.84 2.42 6.51
C PHE A 163 13.43 3.80 6.82
N ALA A 164 12.73 4.88 6.46
CA ALA A 164 13.19 6.24 6.74
C ALA A 164 13.25 6.55 8.23
N ARG A 165 12.39 5.93 9.06
CA ARG A 165 12.38 6.09 10.53
C ARG A 165 13.73 5.74 11.15
N SER A 166 14.42 4.75 10.62
CA SER A 166 15.73 4.27 11.11
C SER A 166 16.95 4.83 10.36
N ALA A 167 16.75 5.73 9.42
CA ALA A 167 17.85 6.27 8.60
C ALA A 167 18.99 6.90 9.42
N GLY A 168 18.68 7.41 10.62
CA GLY A 168 19.67 7.98 11.55
C GLY A 168 20.54 6.95 12.27
N THR A 169 20.12 5.70 12.38
CA THR A 169 20.81 4.63 13.11
C THR A 169 21.81 3.86 12.25
N GLY A 170 21.66 3.93 10.92
CA GLY A 170 22.50 3.20 9.96
C GLY A 170 22.25 1.68 9.94
N VAL A 171 21.28 1.19 10.69
CA VAL A 171 20.87 -0.21 10.75
C VAL A 171 19.58 -0.38 9.95
N LEU A 172 19.43 -1.48 9.20
CA LEU A 172 18.17 -1.87 8.59
C LEU A 172 17.14 -2.12 9.70
N ASP A 173 16.11 -1.30 9.74
CA ASP A 173 15.11 -1.38 10.78
C ASP A 173 14.23 -2.62 10.61
N ARG A 174 13.98 -3.28 11.72
CA ARG A 174 13.07 -4.41 11.80
C ARG A 174 11.67 -4.03 11.31
N SER A 175 11.19 -2.81 11.60
CA SER A 175 9.85 -2.35 11.18
C SER A 175 9.72 -2.28 9.66
N GLY A 176 10.72 -1.74 8.95
CA GLY A 176 10.72 -1.71 7.49
C GLY A 176 10.75 -3.10 6.85
N LEU A 177 11.49 -4.05 7.45
CA LEU A 177 11.53 -5.44 6.97
C LEU A 177 10.20 -6.17 7.23
N VAL A 178 9.60 -5.98 8.40
CA VAL A 178 8.28 -6.54 8.74
C VAL A 178 7.23 -5.99 7.79
N MET A 179 7.22 -4.68 7.56
CA MET A 179 6.28 -4.05 6.64
C MET A 179 6.44 -4.56 5.21
N ALA A 180 7.68 -4.71 4.72
CA ALA A 180 7.96 -5.29 3.41
C ALA A 180 7.47 -6.75 3.30
N ALA A 181 7.64 -7.54 4.36
CA ALA A 181 7.15 -8.92 4.39
C ALA A 181 5.62 -8.96 4.37
N VAL A 182 4.96 -8.15 5.21
CA VAL A 182 3.49 -8.08 5.27
C VAL A 182 2.89 -7.69 3.93
N ILE A 183 3.42 -6.62 3.31
CA ILE A 183 2.98 -6.14 1.99
C ILE A 183 3.26 -7.21 0.93
N GLY A 184 4.44 -7.79 0.89
CA GLY A 184 4.74 -8.87 -0.05
C GLY A 184 3.83 -10.09 0.09
N PHE A 185 3.40 -10.44 1.30
CA PHE A 185 2.46 -11.54 1.51
C PHE A 185 1.03 -11.21 1.07
N HIS A 186 0.52 -10.01 1.32
CA HIS A 186 -0.83 -9.66 0.88
C HIS A 186 -0.89 -9.35 -0.63
N ASP A 187 0.20 -8.99 -1.27
CA ASP A 187 0.30 -8.86 -2.73
C ASP A 187 0.09 -10.18 -3.47
N ILE A 188 0.27 -11.33 -2.79
CA ILE A 188 0.02 -12.65 -3.40
C ILE A 188 -1.44 -12.81 -3.82
N PRO A 189 -2.45 -12.62 -2.94
CA PRO A 189 -3.86 -12.59 -3.33
C PRO A 189 -4.18 -11.59 -4.44
N GLU A 190 -3.55 -10.43 -4.43
CA GLU A 190 -3.76 -9.39 -5.43
C GLU A 190 -3.22 -9.79 -6.80
N GLY A 191 -2.02 -10.37 -6.83
CA GLY A 191 -1.48 -10.97 -8.05
C GLY A 191 -2.39 -12.07 -8.60
N MET A 192 -3.01 -12.86 -7.73
CA MET A 192 -4.02 -13.85 -8.15
C MET A 192 -5.26 -13.18 -8.74
N ALA A 193 -5.71 -12.05 -8.20
CA ALA A 193 -6.86 -11.30 -8.71
C ALA A 193 -6.62 -10.75 -10.13
N VAL A 194 -5.38 -10.46 -10.49
CA VAL A 194 -4.98 -10.08 -11.86
C VAL A 194 -4.88 -11.31 -12.77
N ALA A 195 -4.11 -12.31 -12.35
CA ALA A 195 -3.74 -13.42 -13.21
C ALA A 195 -4.91 -14.35 -13.54
N VAL A 196 -5.81 -14.61 -12.57
CA VAL A 196 -6.94 -15.53 -12.76
C VAL A 196 -7.88 -15.07 -13.87
N PRO A 197 -8.39 -13.83 -13.90
CA PRO A 197 -9.23 -13.39 -15.01
C PRO A 197 -8.48 -13.26 -16.34
N LEU A 198 -7.19 -12.92 -16.35
CA LEU A 198 -6.39 -12.90 -17.58
C LEU A 198 -6.28 -14.30 -18.19
N ILE A 199 -5.95 -15.32 -17.40
CA ILE A 199 -5.83 -16.72 -17.86
C ILE A 199 -7.21 -17.25 -18.29
N SER A 200 -8.26 -16.99 -17.49
CA SER A 200 -9.63 -17.40 -17.81
C SER A 200 -10.16 -16.70 -19.07
N GLY A 201 -9.69 -15.49 -19.32
CA GLY A 201 -9.96 -14.69 -20.53
C GLY A 201 -9.20 -15.13 -21.77
N GLY A 202 -8.40 -16.23 -21.69
CA GLY A 202 -7.67 -16.81 -22.82
C GLY A 202 -6.23 -16.34 -22.98
N MET A 203 -5.69 -15.58 -22.01
CA MET A 203 -4.26 -15.24 -22.03
C MET A 203 -3.40 -16.46 -21.67
N GLY A 204 -2.29 -16.62 -22.37
CA GLY A 204 -1.29 -17.65 -22.02
C GLY A 204 -0.72 -17.42 -20.62
N ARG A 205 -0.56 -18.49 -19.84
CA ARG A 205 -0.13 -18.43 -18.42
C ARG A 205 1.13 -17.59 -18.21
N GLY A 206 2.19 -17.79 -19.02
CA GLY A 206 3.43 -17.03 -18.88
C GLY A 206 3.25 -15.52 -19.07
N ARG A 207 2.40 -15.09 -20.03
CA ARG A 207 2.10 -13.68 -20.24
C ARG A 207 1.27 -13.09 -19.10
N ALA A 208 0.32 -13.85 -18.56
CA ALA A 208 -0.47 -13.43 -17.41
C ALA A 208 0.43 -13.21 -16.19
N VAL A 209 1.36 -14.15 -15.91
CA VAL A 209 2.35 -14.01 -14.82
C VAL A 209 3.23 -12.79 -15.04
N LEU A 210 3.70 -12.55 -16.26
CA LEU A 210 4.57 -11.39 -16.55
C LEU A 210 3.84 -10.06 -16.35
N ILE A 211 2.57 -9.95 -16.79
CA ILE A 211 1.74 -8.76 -16.55
C ILE A 211 1.54 -8.58 -15.05
N THR A 212 1.17 -9.62 -14.32
CA THR A 212 0.97 -9.58 -12.87
C THR A 212 2.24 -9.15 -12.15
N LEU A 213 3.39 -9.71 -12.48
CA LEU A 213 4.68 -9.32 -11.92
C LEU A 213 5.00 -7.85 -12.19
N SER A 214 4.65 -7.33 -13.37
CA SER A 214 4.88 -5.92 -13.72
C SER A 214 4.00 -4.95 -12.91
N THR A 215 2.86 -5.40 -12.37
CA THR A 215 2.03 -4.57 -11.48
C THR A 215 2.71 -4.24 -10.15
N GLY A 216 3.70 -5.05 -9.72
CA GLY A 216 4.51 -4.79 -8.54
C GLY A 216 5.66 -3.79 -8.74
N VAL A 217 6.00 -3.43 -9.98
CA VAL A 217 7.12 -2.49 -10.23
C VAL A 217 6.90 -1.10 -9.61
N PRO A 218 5.69 -0.51 -9.65
CA PRO A 218 5.42 0.79 -9.02
C PRO A 218 5.67 0.83 -7.50
N THR A 219 5.67 -0.32 -6.81
CA THR A 219 6.02 -0.40 -5.39
C THR A 219 7.43 0.15 -5.13
N ALA A 220 8.40 -0.10 -6.05
CA ALA A 220 9.74 0.45 -5.93
C ALA A 220 9.77 1.99 -6.01
N LEU A 221 8.95 2.58 -6.89
CA LEU A 221 8.79 4.04 -6.98
C LEU A 221 8.18 4.60 -5.70
N GLY A 222 7.17 3.92 -5.17
CA GLY A 222 6.59 4.23 -3.88
C GLY A 222 7.62 4.19 -2.76
N GLY A 223 8.45 3.14 -2.71
CA GLY A 223 9.53 2.99 -1.73
C GLY A 223 10.53 4.14 -1.76
N LEU A 224 10.92 4.57 -2.95
CA LEU A 224 11.77 5.75 -3.13
C LEU A 224 11.10 7.01 -2.58
N LEU A 225 9.84 7.27 -2.97
CA LEU A 225 9.10 8.44 -2.53
C LEU A 225 8.87 8.44 -1.02
N GLY A 226 8.41 7.34 -0.44
CA GLY A 226 8.16 7.20 0.99
C GLY A 226 9.42 7.38 1.82
N TYR A 227 10.55 6.81 1.39
CA TYR A 227 11.85 7.02 2.05
C TYR A 227 12.27 8.49 1.99
N CYS A 228 12.24 9.11 0.81
CA CYS A 228 12.64 10.53 0.65
C CYS A 228 11.76 11.46 1.48
N LEU A 229 10.44 11.25 1.49
CA LEU A 229 9.51 12.05 2.29
C LEU A 229 9.70 11.79 3.80
N GLY A 230 9.90 10.55 4.19
CA GLY A 230 10.09 10.16 5.58
C GLY A 230 11.34 10.78 6.23
N VAL A 231 12.45 10.90 5.50
CA VAL A 231 13.67 11.52 6.00
C VAL A 231 13.62 13.05 6.06
N MET A 232 12.63 13.69 5.43
CA MET A 232 12.47 15.16 5.47
C MET A 232 11.99 15.68 6.82
N GLY A 233 11.35 14.83 7.63
CA GLY A 233 10.94 15.16 9.00
C GLY A 233 9.56 14.61 9.38
N PRO A 234 9.15 14.79 10.66
CA PRO A 234 7.91 14.18 11.17
C PRO A 234 6.65 14.62 10.45
N LEU A 235 6.55 15.88 10.03
CA LEU A 235 5.41 16.38 9.27
C LEU A 235 5.31 15.75 7.89
N SER A 236 6.41 15.65 7.17
CA SER A 236 6.46 15.04 5.84
C SER A 236 6.16 13.54 5.92
N LEU A 237 6.70 12.85 6.95
CA LEU A 237 6.38 11.45 7.24
C LEU A 237 4.88 11.26 7.48
N SER A 238 4.29 12.08 8.37
CA SER A 238 2.87 12.03 8.69
C SER A 238 1.98 12.25 7.46
N LEU A 239 2.30 13.24 6.62
CA LEU A 239 1.56 13.51 5.39
C LEU A 239 1.68 12.35 4.38
N SER A 240 2.87 11.77 4.25
CA SER A 240 3.11 10.60 3.40
C SER A 240 2.28 9.39 3.85
N LEU A 241 2.31 9.06 5.16
CA LEU A 241 1.53 7.97 5.73
C LEU A 241 0.02 8.21 5.64
N SER A 242 -0.44 9.44 5.89
CA SER A 242 -1.85 9.80 5.75
C SER A 242 -2.33 9.65 4.31
N PHE A 243 -1.55 10.12 3.34
CA PHE A 243 -1.85 9.99 1.92
C PHE A 243 -1.91 8.52 1.50
N ALA A 244 -0.90 7.72 1.87
CA ALA A 244 -0.87 6.29 1.58
C ALA A 244 -2.07 5.56 2.21
N SER A 245 -2.42 5.88 3.47
CA SER A 245 -3.60 5.34 4.15
C SER A 245 -4.88 5.59 3.37
N GLY A 246 -5.08 6.83 2.89
CA GLY A 246 -6.28 7.19 2.10
C GLY A 246 -6.35 6.45 0.77
N ALA A 247 -5.22 6.34 0.08
CA ALA A 247 -5.08 5.60 -1.16
C ALA A 247 -5.40 4.11 -0.96
N MET A 248 -4.84 3.48 0.09
CA MET A 248 -5.10 2.07 0.43
C MET A 248 -6.57 1.84 0.81
N LEU A 249 -7.20 2.74 1.58
CA LEU A 249 -8.62 2.63 1.92
C LEU A 249 -9.53 2.73 0.68
N TYR A 250 -9.17 3.57 -0.31
CA TYR A 250 -9.89 3.59 -1.58
C TYR A 250 -9.85 2.21 -2.24
N VAL A 251 -8.68 1.58 -2.33
CA VAL A 251 -8.52 0.27 -2.95
C VAL A 251 -9.30 -0.80 -2.21
N VAL A 252 -9.20 -0.84 -0.89
CA VAL A 252 -9.93 -1.80 -0.05
C VAL A 252 -11.44 -1.72 -0.28
N PHE A 253 -12.02 -0.52 -0.11
CA PHE A 253 -13.47 -0.33 -0.15
C PHE A 253 -14.02 -0.08 -1.55
N GLY A 254 -13.23 0.48 -2.45
CA GLY A 254 -13.63 0.77 -3.83
C GLY A 254 -13.41 -0.38 -4.79
N GLU A 255 -12.44 -1.24 -4.54
CA GLU A 255 -12.02 -2.27 -5.49
C GLU A 255 -12.03 -3.69 -4.91
N LEU A 256 -11.20 -4.00 -3.90
CA LEU A 256 -10.97 -5.38 -3.43
C LEU A 256 -12.22 -6.01 -2.84
N LEU A 257 -12.88 -5.36 -1.87
CA LEU A 257 -14.09 -5.89 -1.25
C LEU A 257 -15.27 -5.97 -2.21
N PRO A 258 -15.55 -4.95 -3.07
CA PRO A 258 -16.57 -5.06 -4.09
C PRO A 258 -16.31 -6.20 -5.09
N GLU A 259 -15.07 -6.37 -5.53
CA GLU A 259 -14.72 -7.45 -6.47
C GLU A 259 -14.84 -8.83 -5.83
N ALA A 260 -14.37 -9.00 -4.60
CA ALA A 260 -14.56 -10.22 -3.84
C ALA A 260 -16.04 -10.60 -3.69
N ALA A 261 -16.90 -9.62 -3.40
CA ALA A 261 -18.35 -9.83 -3.28
C ALA A 261 -19.01 -10.17 -4.62
N ARG A 262 -18.50 -9.65 -5.74
CA ARG A 262 -18.97 -10.01 -7.10
C ARG A 262 -18.59 -11.43 -7.46
N MET A 263 -17.35 -11.85 -7.11
CA MET A 263 -16.86 -13.21 -7.39
C MET A 263 -17.63 -14.29 -6.64
N TRP A 264 -17.99 -14.00 -5.39
CA TRP A 264 -18.74 -14.96 -4.56
C TRP A 264 -19.68 -14.29 -3.58
N ARG A 265 -20.98 -14.36 -3.87
CA ARG A 265 -22.05 -13.83 -3.00
C ARG A 265 -22.28 -14.78 -1.83
N SER A 266 -21.53 -14.60 -0.74
CA SER A 266 -21.59 -15.36 0.49
C SER A 266 -21.25 -14.48 1.69
N ARG A 267 -21.47 -14.96 2.91
CA ARG A 267 -21.01 -14.30 4.14
C ARG A 267 -19.55 -14.62 4.47
N LEU A 268 -18.96 -15.63 3.83
CA LEU A 268 -17.59 -16.05 4.08
C LEU A 268 -16.52 -15.01 3.66
N PRO A 269 -16.66 -14.28 2.56
CA PRO A 269 -15.78 -13.14 2.25
C PRO A 269 -15.71 -12.11 3.38
N ALA A 270 -16.85 -11.75 3.99
CA ALA A 270 -16.86 -10.82 5.13
C ALA A 270 -16.13 -11.40 6.36
N LEU A 271 -16.28 -12.69 6.63
CA LEU A 271 -15.55 -13.36 7.70
C LEU A 271 -14.04 -13.39 7.41
N ALA A 272 -13.65 -13.64 6.16
CA ALA A 272 -12.26 -13.60 5.74
C ALA A 272 -11.64 -12.18 5.90
N ALA A 273 -12.40 -11.13 5.59
CA ALA A 273 -11.97 -9.75 5.83
C ALA A 273 -11.76 -9.46 7.33
N ILE A 274 -12.69 -9.91 8.19
CA ILE A 274 -12.53 -9.77 9.64
C ILE A 274 -11.28 -10.53 10.12
N ALA A 275 -11.07 -11.76 9.65
CA ALA A 275 -9.86 -12.53 9.97
C ALA A 275 -8.59 -11.79 9.52
N GLY A 276 -8.63 -11.17 8.35
CA GLY A 276 -7.55 -10.31 7.86
C GLY A 276 -7.27 -9.11 8.78
N ILE A 277 -8.31 -8.38 9.21
CA ILE A 277 -8.16 -7.25 10.16
C ILE A 277 -7.49 -7.72 11.45
N LEU A 278 -7.93 -8.83 12.00
CA LEU A 278 -7.33 -9.41 13.22
C LEU A 278 -5.87 -9.83 12.98
N THR A 279 -5.56 -10.37 11.82
CA THR A 279 -4.18 -10.69 11.43
C THR A 279 -3.33 -9.42 11.36
N GLY A 280 -3.82 -8.36 10.71
CA GLY A 280 -3.16 -7.06 10.67
C GLY A 280 -2.91 -6.49 12.07
N LEU A 281 -3.90 -6.57 12.97
CA LEU A 281 -3.76 -6.18 14.36
C LEU A 281 -2.63 -6.97 15.06
N LEU A 282 -2.62 -8.29 14.91
CA LEU A 282 -1.58 -9.13 15.52
C LEU A 282 -0.19 -8.80 14.99
N ILE A 283 -0.04 -8.55 13.69
CA ILE A 283 1.24 -8.20 13.08
C ILE A 283 1.79 -6.88 13.65
N VAL A 284 0.93 -5.89 13.85
CA VAL A 284 1.34 -4.57 14.35
C VAL A 284 1.76 -4.62 15.82
N TYR A 285 1.12 -5.45 16.65
CA TYR A 285 1.33 -5.44 18.10
C TYR A 285 2.13 -6.64 18.65
N TRP A 286 2.54 -7.59 17.82
CA TRP A 286 3.39 -8.73 18.21
C TRP A 286 4.84 -8.48 17.81
#